data_3f8b6bce5f628ea881bae8e599b3ed8d
#
_entry.id   3f8b6bce5f628ea881bae8e599b3ed8d
#
_cell.length_a   1.000
_cell.length_b   1.000
_cell.length_c   1.000
_cell.angle_alpha   90.00
_cell.angle_beta   90.00
_cell.angle_gamma   90.00
#
_symmetry.space_group_name_H-M   'P 1'
#
loop_
_entity.id
_entity.type
_entity.pdbx_description
1 polymer ?
#
loop_
_entity_poly.entity_id
_entity_poly.type
_entity_poly.pdbx_seq_one_letter_code
_entity_poly.pdbx_strand_id
1 'polypeptide(L)'
;MKRPGSLNAFAHFCVALSALLLLACATAAAERPPNVVIFVADDSGWGDYSFTGNTNVHTPSIDSIAQSGAVAERFYVCPLCAPTRAEFLTGRYHSRMGVRGVSTGLERLNVDEKTLADSFHAAGYVTGAFGKWHNGSQWPYHPNARGFDEYYGFTSGHWGEYFDPPLERNGKPVRGKGFIADDLTDHAISFIEMHHARPFVCYLPFNTPHSPWAVPKEYWQRFRQKPIGLRASDPARERLDETRCALAMMENLDFNVGRVLKRLEELGLSENTIVVYFSDNGPNTPRWNGGMKGIKGSTDEGGVRSVLFLQWLAGGIRPGTVIRPITAAIDLLPTLTALAGISRVGEKPLDGRDLSPLLLHKNTPWIDRMIFSRQDARTAARSQRYLYKSEGALFDLVDDPEQSKNVASANPNVVSQMARALGEWRREMPSIERDLRPYPVGHSEFPRTPLPARDGIPHGTVRRSAGAPNCSYFVNWRSLEDRMTWDIDVQTEGDYEVEILYTCPVPDAGSIIELNFLDSTESAVVTPGWDPPLYANQDTLPRPPGESKMKEFRTLPFGTMHLEEGRGLLTLRARKIAGRTVMDVRQINLTLTE
;
A
#
# COMPACT_ATOMS: atom_id res chain seq x y z
N MET A 1 45.44 70.57 -31.49
CA MET A 1 45.08 69.20 -31.90
C MET A 1 44.64 68.37 -30.69
N LYS A 2 43.36 68.20 -30.45
CA LYS A 2 42.80 67.39 -29.35
C LYS A 2 42.41 66.03 -29.93
N ARG A 3 42.91 64.94 -29.31
CA ARG A 3 42.51 63.57 -29.64
C ARG A 3 41.19 63.23 -28.96
N PRO A 4 40.14 62.77 -29.64
CA PRO A 4 38.98 62.12 -29.03
C PRO A 4 39.17 60.60 -29.15
N GLY A 5 39.17 59.85 -28.08
CA GLY A 5 39.28 58.38 -28.21
C GLY A 5 39.33 57.56 -26.94
N SER A 6 38.61 57.86 -25.88
CA SER A 6 38.57 56.94 -24.72
C SER A 6 37.20 56.63 -24.13
N LEU A 7 36.11 57.32 -24.51
CA LEU A 7 34.76 57.08 -23.97
C LEU A 7 34.03 55.92 -24.66
N ASN A 8 34.30 55.68 -25.96
CA ASN A 8 33.58 54.62 -26.68
C ASN A 8 34.04 53.19 -26.34
N ALA A 9 35.33 53.02 -25.97
CA ALA A 9 35.86 51.68 -25.60
C ALA A 9 35.30 51.19 -24.26
N PHE A 10 35.04 52.09 -23.32
CA PHE A 10 34.48 51.73 -22.00
C PHE A 10 33.01 51.36 -22.08
N ALA A 11 32.23 52.05 -22.91
CA ALA A 11 30.82 51.72 -23.14
C ALA A 11 30.61 50.38 -23.81
N HIS A 12 31.45 50.01 -24.79
CA HIS A 12 31.42 48.71 -25.46
C HIS A 12 31.86 47.56 -24.53
N PHE A 13 32.82 47.82 -23.63
CA PHE A 13 33.27 46.83 -22.63
C PHE A 13 32.17 46.56 -21.58
N CYS A 14 31.47 47.58 -21.10
CA CYS A 14 30.36 47.41 -20.14
C CYS A 14 29.14 46.70 -20.76
N VAL A 15 28.82 46.96 -22.04
CA VAL A 15 27.72 46.28 -22.75
C VAL A 15 28.10 44.81 -23.02
N ALA A 16 29.34 44.54 -23.40
CA ALA A 16 29.82 43.15 -23.60
C ALA A 16 29.87 42.35 -22.30
N LEU A 17 30.29 42.99 -21.18
CA LEU A 17 30.31 42.35 -19.87
C LEU A 17 28.89 42.10 -19.34
N SER A 18 27.92 43.04 -19.57
CA SER A 18 26.52 42.83 -19.22
C SER A 18 25.85 41.74 -20.07
N ALA A 19 26.19 41.63 -21.36
CA ALA A 19 25.72 40.58 -22.23
C ALA A 19 26.32 39.22 -21.84
N LEU A 20 27.59 39.13 -21.44
CA LEU A 20 28.21 37.92 -20.93
C LEU A 20 27.62 37.52 -19.56
N LEU A 21 27.31 38.47 -18.68
CA LEU A 21 26.65 38.16 -17.40
C LEU A 21 25.18 37.70 -17.61
N LEU A 22 24.47 38.27 -18.59
CA LEU A 22 23.14 37.84 -18.96
C LEU A 22 23.16 36.44 -19.67
N LEU A 23 24.19 36.16 -20.51
CA LEU A 23 24.39 34.82 -21.05
C LEU A 23 24.85 33.82 -19.99
N ALA A 24 25.67 34.22 -19.02
CA ALA A 24 26.09 33.36 -17.91
C ALA A 24 24.94 33.06 -16.92
N CYS A 25 23.99 34.00 -16.76
CA CYS A 25 22.75 33.74 -16.03
C CYS A 25 21.73 32.89 -16.83
N ALA A 26 21.86 32.82 -18.16
CA ALA A 26 21.05 31.91 -19.01
C ALA A 26 21.65 30.50 -19.14
N THR A 27 22.90 30.26 -18.64
CA THR A 27 23.48 28.95 -18.61
C THR A 27 23.12 28.22 -17.32
N ALA A 28 22.20 27.27 -17.46
CA ALA A 28 21.88 26.25 -16.47
C ALA A 28 21.18 26.76 -15.20
N ALA A 29 19.97 27.25 -15.30
CA ALA A 29 18.98 26.76 -14.35
C ALA A 29 18.97 25.24 -14.56
N ALA A 30 19.69 24.50 -13.73
CA ALA A 30 19.59 23.04 -13.72
C ALA A 30 18.11 22.71 -13.69
N GLU A 31 17.62 22.01 -14.71
CA GLU A 31 16.18 21.67 -14.78
C GLU A 31 15.83 21.05 -13.44
N ARG A 32 14.86 21.63 -12.77
CA ARG A 32 14.42 21.15 -11.46
C ARG A 32 14.05 19.68 -11.60
N PRO A 33 14.58 18.77 -10.74
CA PRO A 33 14.19 17.38 -10.78
C PRO A 33 12.67 17.23 -10.71
N PRO A 34 12.06 16.28 -11.44
CA PRO A 34 10.61 16.12 -11.47
C PRO A 34 10.07 15.73 -10.09
N ASN A 35 8.88 16.22 -9.74
CA ASN A 35 8.14 15.66 -8.64
C ASN A 35 7.62 14.27 -9.03
N VAL A 36 7.25 13.46 -8.04
CA VAL A 36 6.64 12.15 -8.27
C VAL A 36 5.35 12.04 -7.45
N VAL A 37 4.24 11.70 -8.09
CA VAL A 37 2.97 11.39 -7.44
C VAL A 37 2.56 9.97 -7.84
N ILE A 38 2.33 9.11 -6.85
CA ILE A 38 2.00 7.70 -7.05
C ILE A 38 0.64 7.41 -6.41
N PHE A 39 -0.35 7.08 -7.22
CA PHE A 39 -1.66 6.63 -6.78
C PHE A 39 -1.74 5.11 -6.86
N VAL A 40 -2.18 4.47 -5.79
CA VAL A 40 -2.44 3.03 -5.75
C VAL A 40 -3.84 2.76 -5.25
N ALA A 41 -4.67 2.12 -6.07
CA ALA A 41 -5.97 1.60 -5.65
C ALA A 41 -5.81 0.26 -4.92
N ASP A 42 -6.75 -0.07 -4.04
CA ASP A 42 -6.77 -1.31 -3.25
C ASP A 42 -7.95 -2.19 -3.69
N ASP A 43 -7.68 -3.37 -4.25
CA ASP A 43 -8.68 -4.31 -4.76
C ASP A 43 -9.46 -3.83 -6.00
N SER A 44 -8.91 -2.92 -6.78
CA SER A 44 -9.48 -2.53 -8.05
C SER A 44 -9.07 -3.50 -9.16
N GLY A 45 -10.05 -4.04 -9.88
CA GLY A 45 -9.80 -4.85 -11.07
C GLY A 45 -9.32 -4.02 -12.26
N TRP A 46 -8.67 -4.65 -13.23
CA TRP A 46 -8.35 -4.02 -14.52
C TRP A 46 -9.60 -3.43 -15.19
N GLY A 47 -10.75 -4.06 -14.96
CA GLY A 47 -12.05 -3.65 -15.52
C GLY A 47 -12.79 -2.55 -14.76
N ASP A 48 -12.24 -1.98 -13.69
CA ASP A 48 -12.97 -1.00 -12.86
C ASP A 48 -12.80 0.47 -13.35
N TYR A 49 -12.38 0.68 -14.60
CA TYR A 49 -12.09 2.00 -15.18
C TYR A 49 -12.83 2.21 -16.50
N SER A 50 -13.29 3.45 -16.77
CA SER A 50 -13.89 3.78 -18.08
C SER A 50 -12.87 3.69 -19.22
N PHE A 51 -11.60 3.96 -18.97
CA PHE A 51 -10.51 3.80 -19.94
C PHE A 51 -10.42 2.37 -20.50
N THR A 52 -10.67 1.35 -19.69
CA THR A 52 -10.62 -0.06 -20.11
C THR A 52 -11.90 -0.53 -20.81
N GLY A 53 -12.87 0.35 -20.99
CA GLY A 53 -14.15 0.07 -21.67
C GLY A 53 -15.31 -0.27 -20.73
N ASN A 54 -15.17 -0.09 -19.43
CA ASN A 54 -16.28 -0.30 -18.49
C ASN A 54 -17.29 0.85 -18.56
N THR A 55 -18.45 0.57 -19.15
CA THR A 55 -19.55 1.54 -19.29
C THR A 55 -20.39 1.69 -17.99
N ASN A 56 -20.14 0.88 -16.97
CA ASN A 56 -20.85 0.96 -15.70
C ASN A 56 -20.29 2.05 -14.76
N VAL A 57 -19.08 2.56 -15.02
CA VAL A 57 -18.35 3.50 -14.15
C VAL A 57 -17.80 4.66 -14.96
N HIS A 58 -17.55 5.80 -14.32
CA HIS A 58 -16.96 6.97 -14.96
C HIS A 58 -15.75 7.46 -14.15
N THR A 59 -14.55 7.36 -14.76
CA THR A 59 -13.27 7.67 -14.11
C THR A 59 -12.42 8.65 -14.93
N PRO A 60 -12.95 9.85 -15.25
CA PRO A 60 -12.32 10.78 -16.20
C PRO A 60 -10.97 11.32 -15.73
N SER A 61 -10.76 11.49 -14.41
CA SER A 61 -9.50 11.98 -13.86
C SER A 61 -8.38 10.94 -13.98
N ILE A 62 -8.69 9.69 -13.67
CA ILE A 62 -7.75 8.57 -13.84
C ILE A 62 -7.49 8.34 -15.33
N ASP A 63 -8.53 8.37 -16.16
CA ASP A 63 -8.44 8.20 -17.62
C ASP A 63 -7.58 9.29 -18.27
N SER A 64 -7.58 10.51 -17.70
CA SER A 64 -6.76 11.62 -18.22
C SER A 64 -5.26 11.35 -18.10
N ILE A 65 -4.81 10.63 -17.06
CA ILE A 65 -3.41 10.22 -16.91
C ILE A 65 -3.00 9.28 -18.06
N ALA A 66 -3.88 8.33 -18.40
CA ALA A 66 -3.66 7.42 -19.51
C ALA A 66 -3.66 8.13 -20.88
N GLN A 67 -4.60 9.06 -21.07
CA GLN A 67 -4.77 9.78 -22.33
C GLN A 67 -3.64 10.77 -22.62
N SER A 68 -3.12 11.43 -21.58
CA SER A 68 -2.03 12.41 -21.70
C SER A 68 -0.63 11.80 -21.50
N GLY A 69 -0.54 10.50 -21.27
CA GLY A 69 0.72 9.81 -20.99
C GLY A 69 0.84 8.47 -21.71
N ALA A 70 1.34 7.49 -20.97
CA ALA A 70 1.61 6.13 -21.42
C ALA A 70 0.72 5.12 -20.68
N VAL A 71 0.41 4.03 -21.36
CA VAL A 71 -0.34 2.87 -20.85
C VAL A 71 0.48 1.61 -21.05
N ALA A 72 0.60 0.77 -20.04
CA ALA A 72 1.09 -0.58 -20.23
C ALA A 72 -0.07 -1.48 -20.71
N GLU A 73 0.09 -2.11 -21.87
CA GLU A 73 -0.90 -3.04 -22.39
C GLU A 73 -1.14 -4.20 -21.44
N ARG A 74 -0.06 -4.71 -20.82
CA ARG A 74 -0.10 -5.77 -19.81
C ARG A 74 0.87 -5.46 -18.67
N PHE A 75 0.30 -4.99 -17.56
CA PHE A 75 1.02 -4.75 -16.32
C PHE A 75 0.56 -5.74 -15.26
N TYR A 76 1.52 -6.39 -14.62
CA TYR A 76 1.26 -7.43 -13.64
C TYR A 76 1.66 -7.01 -12.22
N VAL A 77 0.78 -7.34 -11.29
CA VAL A 77 0.95 -7.16 -9.85
C VAL A 77 0.87 -8.51 -9.15
N CYS A 78 1.04 -8.55 -7.83
CA CYS A 78 0.83 -9.78 -7.08
C CYS A 78 -0.65 -10.10 -6.89
N PRO A 79 -0.98 -11.35 -6.56
CA PRO A 79 -2.35 -11.73 -6.21
C PRO A 79 -2.93 -11.02 -4.98
N LEU A 80 -2.08 -10.41 -4.15
CA LEU A 80 -2.43 -9.77 -2.88
C LEU A 80 -1.69 -8.45 -2.67
N CYS A 81 -2.28 -7.59 -1.83
CA CYS A 81 -1.88 -6.21 -1.62
C CYS A 81 -0.47 -6.02 -1.01
N ALA A 82 -0.14 -6.63 0.15
CA ALA A 82 1.18 -6.43 0.76
C ALA A 82 2.34 -6.87 -0.14
N PRO A 83 2.28 -8.04 -0.81
CA PRO A 83 3.25 -8.44 -1.81
C PRO A 83 3.50 -7.40 -2.91
N THR A 84 2.44 -6.89 -3.55
CA THR A 84 2.57 -5.88 -4.60
C THR A 84 3.20 -4.59 -4.09
N ARG A 85 2.78 -4.13 -2.90
CA ARG A 85 3.31 -2.90 -2.28
C ARG A 85 4.81 -3.04 -2.01
N ALA A 86 5.24 -4.19 -1.51
CA ALA A 86 6.66 -4.50 -1.35
C ALA A 86 7.41 -4.54 -2.70
N GLU A 87 6.83 -5.17 -3.73
CA GLU A 87 7.47 -5.31 -5.05
C GLU A 87 7.72 -3.97 -5.74
N PHE A 88 6.71 -3.08 -5.78
CA PHE A 88 6.92 -1.80 -6.44
C PHE A 88 7.87 -0.87 -5.67
N LEU A 89 7.84 -0.96 -4.32
CA LEU A 89 8.73 -0.16 -3.49
C LEU A 89 10.20 -0.57 -3.62
N THR A 90 10.50 -1.84 -3.89
CA THR A 90 11.86 -2.38 -3.83
C THR A 90 12.42 -2.83 -5.18
N GLY A 91 11.57 -3.03 -6.20
CA GLY A 91 11.97 -3.57 -7.50
C GLY A 91 12.35 -5.05 -7.46
N ARG A 92 11.91 -5.80 -6.43
CA ARG A 92 12.25 -7.21 -6.21
C ARG A 92 11.01 -8.04 -5.93
N TYR A 93 11.05 -9.34 -6.23
CA TYR A 93 9.93 -10.23 -5.89
C TYR A 93 9.71 -10.32 -4.38
N HIS A 94 8.48 -10.17 -3.93
CA HIS A 94 8.06 -10.13 -2.54
C HIS A 94 8.60 -11.31 -1.70
N SER A 95 8.71 -12.48 -2.30
CA SER A 95 9.22 -13.69 -1.63
C SER A 95 10.69 -13.57 -1.21
N ARG A 96 11.52 -12.77 -1.92
CA ARG A 96 12.93 -12.51 -1.54
C ARG A 96 13.05 -11.65 -0.29
N MET A 97 12.04 -10.83 -0.02
CA MET A 97 12.07 -9.78 1.00
C MET A 97 11.26 -10.10 2.25
N GLY A 98 10.92 -11.36 2.46
CA GLY A 98 10.19 -11.81 3.65
C GLY A 98 8.70 -11.51 3.66
N VAL A 99 8.13 -10.88 2.63
CA VAL A 99 6.69 -10.64 2.52
C VAL A 99 6.02 -11.88 1.92
N ARG A 100 5.20 -12.55 2.71
CA ARG A 100 4.62 -13.87 2.38
C ARG A 100 3.11 -13.91 2.50
N GLY A 101 2.50 -12.87 3.04
CA GLY A 101 1.07 -12.78 3.30
C GLY A 101 0.64 -11.35 3.59
N VAL A 102 -0.49 -11.21 4.26
CA VAL A 102 -1.19 -9.92 4.42
C VAL A 102 -1.48 -9.56 5.88
N SER A 103 -1.00 -10.34 6.85
CA SER A 103 -1.27 -10.13 8.27
C SER A 103 -0.41 -11.02 9.16
N THR A 104 -0.46 -10.79 10.46
CA THR A 104 0.22 -11.61 11.49
C THR A 104 1.75 -11.69 11.30
N GLY A 105 2.35 -10.58 10.87
CA GLY A 105 3.79 -10.44 10.62
C GLY A 105 4.25 -10.88 9.23
N LEU A 106 3.43 -11.62 8.47
CA LEU A 106 3.79 -12.10 7.12
C LEU A 106 3.89 -10.98 6.08
N GLU A 107 3.33 -9.81 6.37
CA GLU A 107 3.37 -8.60 5.54
C GLU A 107 4.65 -7.78 5.71
N ARG A 108 5.47 -8.07 6.73
CA ARG A 108 6.64 -7.26 7.07
C ARG A 108 7.75 -7.35 6.02
N LEU A 109 8.14 -6.21 5.48
CA LEU A 109 9.26 -6.06 4.55
C LEU A 109 10.57 -6.16 5.31
N ASN A 110 11.49 -7.05 4.91
CA ASN A 110 12.80 -7.17 5.55
C ASN A 110 13.51 -5.81 5.66
N VAL A 111 14.13 -5.57 6.80
CA VAL A 111 14.75 -4.26 7.12
C VAL A 111 15.99 -3.94 6.29
N ASP A 112 16.66 -4.95 5.76
CA ASP A 112 17.83 -4.82 4.87
C ASP A 112 17.47 -4.55 3.40
N GLU A 113 16.18 -4.48 3.06
CA GLU A 113 15.70 -4.00 1.77
C GLU A 113 15.66 -2.47 1.74
N LYS A 114 15.93 -1.88 0.59
CA LYS A 114 15.81 -0.44 0.35
C LYS A 114 14.63 -0.15 -0.56
N THR A 115 13.89 0.88 -0.21
CA THR A 115 12.68 1.25 -0.92
C THR A 115 12.93 2.35 -1.96
N LEU A 116 11.93 2.59 -2.79
CA LEU A 116 11.85 3.76 -3.66
C LEU A 116 11.99 5.06 -2.83
N ALA A 117 11.29 5.16 -1.70
CA ALA A 117 11.36 6.33 -0.84
C ALA A 117 12.77 6.56 -0.27
N ASP A 118 13.49 5.49 0.16
CA ASP A 118 14.89 5.60 0.56
C ASP A 118 15.76 6.22 -0.55
N SER A 119 15.53 5.84 -1.81
CA SER A 119 16.31 6.32 -2.96
C SER A 119 16.03 7.80 -3.26
N PHE A 120 14.77 8.20 -3.24
CA PHE A 120 14.37 9.59 -3.47
C PHE A 120 14.78 10.49 -2.29
N HIS A 121 14.62 10.04 -1.05
CA HIS A 121 15.07 10.78 0.14
C HIS A 121 16.59 11.01 0.09
N ALA A 122 17.39 9.99 -0.23
CA ALA A 122 18.83 10.12 -0.39
C ALA A 122 19.23 11.09 -1.52
N ALA A 123 18.38 11.27 -2.52
CA ALA A 123 18.58 12.26 -3.61
C ALA A 123 18.08 13.67 -3.24
N GLY A 124 17.63 13.91 -2.00
CA GLY A 124 17.21 15.22 -1.48
C GLY A 124 15.75 15.58 -1.74
N TYR A 125 14.92 14.62 -2.15
CA TYR A 125 13.47 14.80 -2.22
C TYR A 125 12.85 14.82 -0.83
N VAL A 126 11.77 15.57 -0.66
CA VAL A 126 10.87 15.40 0.48
C VAL A 126 9.88 14.29 0.15
N THR A 127 9.70 13.34 1.06
CA THR A 127 8.92 12.13 0.80
C THR A 127 7.73 12.02 1.75
N GLY A 128 6.52 11.82 1.22
CA GLY A 128 5.31 11.67 2.01
C GLY A 128 4.48 10.47 1.54
N ALA A 129 3.85 9.76 2.50
CA ALA A 129 2.91 8.68 2.23
C ALA A 129 1.59 8.91 2.97
N PHE A 130 0.46 8.84 2.25
CA PHE A 130 -0.86 9.22 2.75
C PHE A 130 -1.86 8.08 2.47
N GLY A 131 -2.03 7.15 3.41
CA GLY A 131 -2.95 6.03 3.27
C GLY A 131 -2.45 4.69 3.82
N LYS A 132 -2.80 3.62 3.11
CA LYS A 132 -2.50 2.23 3.49
C LYS A 132 -1.04 1.87 3.25
N TRP A 133 -0.30 1.54 4.32
CA TRP A 133 1.09 1.08 4.21
C TRP A 133 1.20 -0.42 3.89
N HIS A 134 0.79 -1.26 4.80
CA HIS A 134 0.70 -2.73 4.68
C HIS A 134 2.04 -3.49 4.54
N ASN A 135 3.16 -2.95 4.99
CA ASN A 135 4.47 -3.64 4.99
C ASN A 135 5.16 -3.66 6.36
N GLY A 136 4.36 -3.64 7.43
CA GLY A 136 4.77 -3.71 8.82
C GLY A 136 4.43 -2.43 9.59
N SER A 137 4.12 -2.56 10.88
CA SER A 137 3.58 -1.46 11.69
C SER A 137 4.58 -0.89 12.68
N GLN A 138 5.40 -1.74 13.27
CA GLN A 138 6.37 -1.33 14.26
C GLN A 138 7.66 -0.83 13.58
N TRP A 139 8.39 0.08 14.20
CA TRP A 139 9.74 0.42 13.79
C TRP A 139 10.65 -0.84 13.88
N PRO A 140 11.51 -1.15 12.87
CA PRO A 140 11.87 -0.38 11.68
C PRO A 140 11.07 -0.71 10.41
N TYR A 141 9.89 -1.30 10.52
CA TYR A 141 9.01 -1.61 9.39
C TYR A 141 8.05 -0.46 9.04
N HIS A 142 7.88 0.49 9.97
CA HIS A 142 7.01 1.66 9.80
C HIS A 142 7.46 2.55 8.62
N PRO A 143 6.55 3.22 7.89
CA PRO A 143 6.89 4.06 6.73
C PRO A 143 8.00 5.08 7.00
N ASN A 144 8.00 5.72 8.17
CA ASN A 144 9.05 6.69 8.54
C ASN A 144 10.44 6.06 8.66
N ALA A 145 10.54 4.75 8.93
CA ALA A 145 11.80 4.01 8.90
C ALA A 145 12.19 3.53 7.49
N ARG A 146 11.31 3.74 6.50
CA ARG A 146 11.42 3.22 5.15
C ARG A 146 11.51 4.34 4.11
N GLY A 147 12.08 5.49 4.50
CA GLY A 147 12.41 6.60 3.63
C GLY A 147 11.31 7.64 3.45
N PHE A 148 10.19 7.58 4.18
CA PHE A 148 9.17 8.62 4.17
C PHE A 148 9.35 9.60 5.33
N ASP A 149 9.51 10.90 5.01
CA ASP A 149 9.63 11.98 6.00
C ASP A 149 8.30 12.24 6.70
N GLU A 150 7.18 12.12 5.97
CA GLU A 150 5.84 12.26 6.52
C GLU A 150 4.99 11.04 6.19
N TYR A 151 4.26 10.56 7.19
CA TYR A 151 3.26 9.52 7.05
C TYR A 151 1.95 9.92 7.70
N TYR A 152 0.84 9.74 6.98
CA TYR A 152 -0.51 9.87 7.50
C TYR A 152 -1.38 8.74 6.97
N GLY A 153 -1.99 7.93 7.85
CA GLY A 153 -2.81 6.80 7.41
C GLY A 153 -2.89 5.67 8.41
N PHE A 154 -2.85 4.44 7.93
CA PHE A 154 -2.85 3.23 8.75
C PHE A 154 -1.90 2.17 8.18
N THR A 155 -1.24 1.44 9.08
CA THR A 155 -0.21 0.45 8.70
C THR A 155 -0.75 -0.95 8.47
N SER A 156 -2.03 -1.20 8.79
CA SER A 156 -2.71 -2.48 8.59
C SER A 156 -3.04 -2.76 7.12
N GLY A 157 -3.36 -4.03 6.81
CA GLY A 157 -3.76 -4.44 5.47
C GLY A 157 -5.19 -4.10 5.10
N HIS A 158 -6.02 -3.78 6.07
CA HIS A 158 -7.42 -3.45 5.92
C HIS A 158 -7.84 -2.56 7.08
N TRP A 159 -8.78 -1.67 6.86
CA TRP A 159 -9.28 -0.77 7.88
C TRP A 159 -10.78 -0.95 8.10
N GLY A 160 -11.21 -0.86 9.35
CA GLY A 160 -12.59 -1.16 9.73
C GLY A 160 -13.49 0.06 9.82
N GLU A 161 -12.93 1.25 9.92
CA GLU A 161 -13.64 2.52 10.01
C GLU A 161 -13.31 3.40 8.81
N TYR A 162 -14.31 3.72 7.96
CA TYR A 162 -14.14 4.54 6.77
C TYR A 162 -14.65 5.97 6.93
N PHE A 163 -15.43 6.24 7.98
CA PHE A 163 -15.88 7.59 8.32
C PHE A 163 -15.30 8.00 9.68
N ASP A 164 -14.69 9.18 9.73
CA ASP A 164 -13.96 9.71 10.88
C ASP A 164 -12.98 8.67 11.47
N PRO A 165 -12.09 8.07 10.65
CA PRO A 165 -11.30 6.91 11.03
C PRO A 165 -10.26 7.23 12.10
N PRO A 166 -9.98 6.32 13.05
CA PRO A 166 -8.77 6.41 13.85
C PRO A 166 -7.56 6.07 12.96
N LEU A 167 -6.66 7.01 12.80
CA LEU A 167 -5.46 6.92 11.97
C LEU A 167 -4.21 7.25 12.80
N GLU A 168 -3.08 7.37 12.14
CA GLU A 168 -1.85 7.89 12.74
C GLU A 168 -1.17 8.92 11.83
N ARG A 169 -0.43 9.84 12.44
CA ARG A 169 0.51 10.74 11.77
C ARG A 169 1.88 10.57 12.40
N ASN A 170 2.85 10.04 11.64
CA ASN A 170 4.21 9.78 12.11
C ASN A 170 4.21 9.01 13.46
N GLY A 171 3.45 7.90 13.56
CA GLY A 171 3.30 7.07 14.75
C GLY A 171 2.42 7.62 15.87
N LYS A 172 1.97 8.87 15.78
CA LYS A 172 1.06 9.46 16.78
C LYS A 172 -0.39 9.22 16.37
N PRO A 173 -1.25 8.68 17.25
CA PRO A 173 -2.66 8.48 16.98
C PRO A 173 -3.34 9.81 16.66
N VAL A 174 -4.14 9.82 15.60
CA VAL A 174 -4.98 10.95 15.19
C VAL A 174 -6.35 10.44 14.78
N ARG A 175 -7.31 11.34 14.65
CA ARG A 175 -8.61 11.02 14.08
C ARG A 175 -8.79 11.75 12.76
N GLY A 176 -9.08 11.00 11.71
CA GLY A 176 -9.42 11.54 10.40
C GLY A 176 -10.79 12.20 10.41
N LYS A 177 -11.12 12.92 9.35
CA LYS A 177 -12.35 13.68 9.22
C LYS A 177 -13.10 13.29 7.95
N GLY A 178 -14.36 12.89 8.12
CA GLY A 178 -15.23 12.51 7.00
C GLY A 178 -14.82 11.16 6.40
N PHE A 179 -14.96 11.01 5.09
CA PHE A 179 -14.64 9.76 4.40
C PHE A 179 -13.12 9.60 4.21
N ILE A 180 -12.63 8.42 4.51
CA ILE A 180 -11.18 8.13 4.60
C ILE A 180 -10.41 8.51 3.33
N ALA A 181 -10.92 8.23 2.12
CA ALA A 181 -10.21 8.57 0.89
C ALA A 181 -10.12 10.08 0.67
N ASP A 182 -11.16 10.83 1.08
CA ASP A 182 -11.19 12.29 1.00
C ASP A 182 -10.18 12.91 1.98
N ASP A 183 -10.14 12.41 3.22
CA ASP A 183 -9.25 12.87 4.28
C ASP A 183 -7.77 12.59 3.95
N LEU A 184 -7.46 11.39 3.45
CA LEU A 184 -6.11 11.04 2.97
C LEU A 184 -5.66 11.98 1.84
N THR A 185 -6.57 12.33 0.95
CA THR A 185 -6.31 13.26 -0.16
C THR A 185 -6.08 14.68 0.32
N ASP A 186 -6.82 15.16 1.33
CA ASP A 186 -6.61 16.47 1.96
C ASP A 186 -5.19 16.59 2.51
N HIS A 187 -4.70 15.56 3.19
CA HIS A 187 -3.35 15.52 3.73
C HIS A 187 -2.28 15.46 2.63
N ALA A 188 -2.50 14.68 1.56
CA ALA A 188 -1.61 14.63 0.41
C ALA A 188 -1.52 15.98 -0.31
N ILE A 189 -2.65 16.67 -0.50
CA ILE A 189 -2.68 18.03 -1.08
C ILE A 189 -1.93 19.02 -0.19
N SER A 190 -2.15 18.98 1.13
CA SER A 190 -1.45 19.85 2.09
C SER A 190 0.06 19.64 2.05
N PHE A 191 0.51 18.38 1.91
CA PHE A 191 1.93 18.07 1.74
C PHE A 191 2.49 18.66 0.44
N ILE A 192 1.79 18.52 -0.68
CA ILE A 192 2.19 19.08 -1.98
C ILE A 192 2.30 20.61 -1.88
N GLU A 193 1.31 21.26 -1.25
CA GLU A 193 1.32 22.70 -1.01
C GLU A 193 2.51 23.16 -0.17
N MET A 194 2.80 22.45 0.90
CA MET A 194 3.90 22.78 1.81
C MET A 194 5.27 22.63 1.13
N HIS A 195 5.41 21.66 0.23
CA HIS A 195 6.69 21.30 -0.37
C HIS A 195 6.81 21.69 -1.86
N HIS A 196 5.86 22.47 -2.41
CA HIS A 196 5.84 22.83 -3.84
C HIS A 196 7.13 23.49 -4.36
N ALA A 197 7.93 24.12 -3.48
CA ALA A 197 9.20 24.76 -3.83
C ALA A 197 10.39 23.78 -3.94
N ARG A 198 10.24 22.53 -3.52
CA ARG A 198 11.28 21.47 -3.53
C ARG A 198 10.80 20.25 -4.34
N PRO A 199 11.69 19.41 -4.88
CA PRO A 199 11.25 18.13 -5.44
C PRO A 199 10.69 17.24 -4.33
N PHE A 200 9.57 16.57 -4.61
CA PHE A 200 8.90 15.69 -3.65
C PHE A 200 8.42 14.39 -4.26
N VAL A 201 8.25 13.39 -3.41
CA VAL A 201 7.50 12.16 -3.69
C VAL A 201 6.25 12.17 -2.82
N CYS A 202 5.07 12.13 -3.43
CA CYS A 202 3.78 11.96 -2.76
C CYS A 202 3.21 10.58 -3.13
N TYR A 203 3.22 9.66 -2.20
CA TYR A 203 2.62 8.33 -2.33
C TYR A 203 1.24 8.34 -1.68
N LEU A 204 0.19 8.15 -2.47
CA LEU A 204 -1.21 8.14 -2.03
C LEU A 204 -1.82 6.74 -2.27
N PRO A 205 -1.56 5.79 -1.38
CA PRO A 205 -2.16 4.45 -1.42
C PRO A 205 -3.55 4.47 -0.79
N PHE A 206 -4.57 4.54 -1.62
CA PHE A 206 -5.95 4.42 -1.18
C PHE A 206 -6.24 3.05 -0.57
N ASN A 207 -7.31 2.97 0.22
CA ASN A 207 -7.87 1.73 0.74
C ASN A 207 -9.20 1.36 0.06
N THR A 208 -9.53 2.02 -1.04
CA THR A 208 -10.74 1.79 -1.84
C THR A 208 -10.34 1.25 -3.23
N PRO A 209 -11.19 0.38 -3.80
CA PRO A 209 -12.50 -0.12 -3.37
C PRO A 209 -12.47 -1.40 -2.51
N HIS A 210 -11.46 -1.60 -1.63
CA HIS A 210 -11.43 -2.72 -0.68
C HIS A 210 -12.65 -2.66 0.26
N SER A 211 -13.19 -3.81 0.66
CA SER A 211 -14.20 -3.88 1.72
C SER A 211 -13.65 -3.37 3.08
N PRO A 212 -14.47 -2.89 4.03
CA PRO A 212 -15.94 -2.90 4.02
C PRO A 212 -16.53 -2.03 2.92
N TRP A 213 -17.71 -2.43 2.44
CA TRP A 213 -18.42 -1.69 1.41
C TRP A 213 -18.99 -0.41 2.00
N ALA A 214 -18.24 0.68 1.88
CA ALA A 214 -18.58 1.98 2.43
C ALA A 214 -18.18 3.09 1.44
N VAL A 215 -19.10 4.00 1.18
CA VAL A 215 -18.90 5.13 0.28
C VAL A 215 -19.81 6.28 0.70
N PRO A 216 -19.44 7.56 0.47
CA PRO A 216 -20.31 8.69 0.76
C PRO A 216 -21.67 8.57 0.08
N LYS A 217 -22.71 9.05 0.78
CA LYS A 217 -24.11 8.82 0.41
C LYS A 217 -24.45 9.28 -1.01
N GLU A 218 -23.85 10.37 -1.48
CA GLU A 218 -24.07 10.93 -2.82
C GLU A 218 -23.60 9.98 -3.93
N TYR A 219 -22.50 9.24 -3.73
CA TYR A 219 -22.04 8.22 -4.67
C TYR A 219 -22.97 7.01 -4.65
N TRP A 220 -23.34 6.51 -3.45
CA TRP A 220 -24.23 5.38 -3.33
C TRP A 220 -25.61 5.64 -3.93
N GLN A 221 -26.16 6.84 -3.77
CA GLN A 221 -27.47 7.20 -4.37
C GLN A 221 -27.48 7.07 -5.89
N ARG A 222 -26.35 7.32 -6.58
CA ARG A 222 -26.24 7.16 -8.03
C ARG A 222 -26.15 5.70 -8.46
N PHE A 223 -25.58 4.84 -7.61
CA PHE A 223 -25.28 3.45 -7.95
C PHE A 223 -26.30 2.43 -7.44
N ARG A 224 -26.98 2.66 -6.33
CA ARG A 224 -27.86 1.67 -5.65
C ARG A 224 -28.89 0.98 -6.54
N GLN A 225 -29.34 1.65 -7.60
CA GLN A 225 -30.30 1.11 -8.56
C GLN A 225 -29.79 1.17 -10.01
N LYS A 226 -28.50 1.51 -10.20
CA LYS A 226 -27.90 1.60 -11.52
C LYS A 226 -27.92 0.23 -12.20
N PRO A 227 -28.45 0.11 -13.42
CA PRO A 227 -28.29 -1.09 -14.22
C PRO A 227 -26.80 -1.38 -14.47
N ILE A 228 -26.37 -2.63 -14.25
CA ILE A 228 -25.01 -3.08 -14.54
C ILE A 228 -25.06 -3.87 -15.85
N GLY A 229 -24.57 -3.26 -16.93
CA GLY A 229 -24.59 -3.85 -18.27
C GLY A 229 -23.45 -4.85 -18.48
N LEU A 230 -22.22 -4.46 -18.10
CA LEU A 230 -21.06 -5.35 -18.13
C LEU A 230 -20.96 -6.13 -16.83
N ARG A 231 -20.92 -7.46 -16.93
CA ARG A 231 -21.00 -8.39 -15.81
C ARG A 231 -19.72 -9.23 -15.69
N ALA A 232 -19.53 -9.88 -14.55
CA ALA A 232 -18.49 -10.89 -14.37
C ALA A 232 -18.57 -11.98 -15.46
N SER A 233 -17.45 -12.65 -15.74
CA SER A 233 -17.41 -13.83 -16.63
C SER A 233 -18.32 -14.97 -16.13
N ASP A 234 -18.56 -15.06 -14.81
CA ASP A 234 -19.58 -15.91 -14.20
C ASP A 234 -20.59 -15.02 -13.44
N PRO A 235 -21.67 -14.54 -14.12
CA PRO A 235 -22.65 -13.65 -13.52
C PRO A 235 -23.42 -14.25 -12.35
N ALA A 236 -23.49 -15.58 -12.22
CA ALA A 236 -24.18 -16.25 -11.11
C ALA A 236 -23.45 -16.05 -9.77
N ARG A 237 -22.14 -15.82 -9.81
CA ARG A 237 -21.30 -15.56 -8.62
C ARG A 237 -21.20 -14.07 -8.27
N GLU A 238 -21.67 -13.18 -9.15
CA GLU A 238 -21.59 -11.74 -8.94
C GLU A 238 -22.72 -11.25 -8.02
N ARG A 239 -22.33 -10.50 -6.98
CA ARG A 239 -23.29 -9.80 -6.11
C ARG A 239 -23.39 -8.35 -6.58
N LEU A 240 -24.50 -8.04 -7.25
CA LEU A 240 -24.70 -6.74 -7.91
C LEU A 240 -24.55 -5.53 -6.98
N ASP A 241 -24.99 -5.63 -5.74
CA ASP A 241 -24.86 -4.51 -4.81
C ASP A 241 -23.41 -4.27 -4.40
N GLU A 242 -22.61 -5.34 -4.25
CA GLU A 242 -21.16 -5.21 -4.03
C GLU A 242 -20.46 -4.60 -5.26
N THR A 243 -20.82 -5.05 -6.49
CA THR A 243 -20.34 -4.43 -7.73
C THR A 243 -20.70 -2.94 -7.78
N ARG A 244 -21.95 -2.58 -7.50
CA ARG A 244 -22.40 -1.18 -7.48
C ARG A 244 -21.63 -0.35 -6.46
N CYS A 245 -21.42 -0.90 -5.26
CA CYS A 245 -20.70 -0.18 -4.22
C CYS A 245 -19.21 -0.01 -4.57
N ALA A 246 -18.54 -1.05 -5.08
CA ALA A 246 -17.17 -0.97 -5.56
C ALA A 246 -17.00 0.10 -6.65
N LEU A 247 -17.90 0.14 -7.63
CA LEU A 247 -17.85 1.15 -8.71
C LEU A 247 -18.16 2.56 -8.20
N ALA A 248 -19.05 2.70 -7.19
CA ALA A 248 -19.29 3.97 -6.51
C ALA A 248 -18.05 4.46 -5.76
N MET A 249 -17.32 3.53 -5.11
CA MET A 249 -16.04 3.83 -4.45
C MET A 249 -14.97 4.23 -5.48
N MET A 250 -14.97 3.63 -6.68
CA MET A 250 -14.07 4.02 -7.77
C MET A 250 -14.35 5.43 -8.28
N GLU A 251 -15.62 5.87 -8.39
CA GLU A 251 -15.91 7.26 -8.76
C GLU A 251 -15.51 8.28 -7.68
N ASN A 252 -15.58 7.91 -6.38
CA ASN A 252 -15.02 8.74 -5.32
C ASN A 252 -13.49 8.80 -5.39
N LEU A 253 -12.85 7.65 -5.68
CA LEU A 253 -11.39 7.60 -5.86
C LEU A 253 -10.96 8.48 -7.05
N ASP A 254 -11.65 8.39 -8.18
CA ASP A 254 -11.41 9.25 -9.36
C ASP A 254 -11.54 10.74 -9.04
N PHE A 255 -12.57 11.12 -8.28
CA PHE A 255 -12.73 12.49 -7.79
C PHE A 255 -11.51 12.95 -6.99
N ASN A 256 -11.00 12.11 -6.10
CA ASN A 256 -9.83 12.43 -5.28
C ASN A 256 -8.53 12.51 -6.10
N VAL A 257 -8.34 11.64 -7.07
CA VAL A 257 -7.24 11.76 -8.05
C VAL A 257 -7.34 13.10 -8.79
N GLY A 258 -8.54 13.48 -9.26
CA GLY A 258 -8.80 14.75 -9.91
C GLY A 258 -8.46 15.96 -9.05
N ARG A 259 -8.73 15.91 -7.73
CA ARG A 259 -8.37 16.97 -6.77
C ARG A 259 -6.85 17.20 -6.71
N VAL A 260 -6.07 16.12 -6.65
CA VAL A 260 -4.61 16.21 -6.64
C VAL A 260 -4.07 16.74 -7.97
N LEU A 261 -4.55 16.21 -9.11
CA LEU A 261 -4.14 16.68 -10.44
C LEU A 261 -4.44 18.17 -10.62
N LYS A 262 -5.63 18.61 -10.24
CA LYS A 262 -6.02 20.03 -10.27
C LYS A 262 -5.11 20.89 -9.39
N ARG A 263 -4.74 20.39 -8.19
CA ARG A 263 -3.84 21.13 -7.31
C ARG A 263 -2.44 21.27 -7.88
N LEU A 264 -1.92 20.24 -8.53
CA LEU A 264 -0.65 20.31 -9.26
C LEU A 264 -0.71 21.37 -10.39
N GLU A 265 -1.83 21.44 -11.11
CA GLU A 265 -2.05 22.45 -12.15
C GLU A 265 -2.07 23.88 -11.56
N GLU A 266 -2.86 24.11 -10.51
CA GLU A 266 -2.97 25.40 -9.80
C GLU A 266 -1.62 25.91 -9.27
N LEU A 267 -0.72 24.98 -8.89
CA LEU A 267 0.63 25.30 -8.43
C LEU A 267 1.68 25.40 -9.55
N GLY A 268 1.28 25.17 -10.82
CA GLY A 268 2.19 25.16 -11.96
C GLY A 268 3.18 23.99 -11.96
N LEU A 269 2.83 22.86 -11.33
CA LEU A 269 3.70 21.70 -11.16
C LEU A 269 3.42 20.56 -12.16
N SER A 270 2.27 20.60 -12.87
CA SER A 270 1.81 19.49 -13.71
C SER A 270 2.82 19.08 -14.78
N GLU A 271 3.48 20.05 -15.42
CA GLU A 271 4.45 19.79 -16.49
C GLU A 271 5.62 18.93 -16.00
N ASN A 272 6.17 19.26 -14.83
CA ASN A 272 7.35 18.57 -14.28
C ASN A 272 7.03 17.68 -13.08
N THR A 273 5.93 16.93 -13.17
CA THR A 273 5.54 15.90 -12.22
C THR A 273 5.32 14.57 -12.95
N ILE A 274 6.01 13.54 -12.50
CA ILE A 274 5.76 12.14 -12.91
C ILE A 274 4.55 11.66 -12.12
N VAL A 275 3.46 11.36 -12.80
CA VAL A 275 2.23 10.83 -12.19
C VAL A 275 2.09 9.36 -12.57
N VAL A 276 1.91 8.50 -11.58
CA VAL A 276 1.72 7.05 -11.75
C VAL A 276 0.41 6.62 -11.11
N TYR A 277 -0.35 5.80 -11.79
CA TYR A 277 -1.57 5.19 -11.28
C TYR A 277 -1.60 3.68 -11.58
N PHE A 278 -1.88 2.85 -10.58
CA PHE A 278 -2.13 1.40 -10.73
C PHE A 278 -2.96 0.85 -9.55
N SER A 279 -3.36 -0.43 -9.64
CA SER A 279 -3.99 -1.17 -8.54
C SER A 279 -3.07 -2.25 -8.01
N ASP A 280 -3.18 -2.58 -6.72
CA ASP A 280 -2.29 -3.53 -6.06
C ASP A 280 -2.63 -5.01 -6.30
N ASN A 281 -3.84 -5.35 -6.70
CA ASN A 281 -4.25 -6.70 -7.14
C ASN A 281 -5.57 -6.63 -7.92
N GLY A 282 -6.07 -7.76 -8.37
CA GLY A 282 -7.37 -7.86 -9.01
C GLY A 282 -8.55 -7.63 -8.04
N PRO A 283 -9.79 -7.61 -8.56
CA PRO A 283 -10.98 -7.30 -7.77
C PRO A 283 -11.23 -8.33 -6.67
N ASN A 284 -11.68 -7.87 -5.49
CA ASN A 284 -11.96 -8.75 -4.34
C ASN A 284 -13.26 -9.54 -4.48
N THR A 285 -14.14 -9.15 -5.40
CA THR A 285 -15.38 -9.87 -5.71
C THR A 285 -15.57 -9.99 -7.21
N PRO A 286 -16.29 -11.04 -7.66
CA PRO A 286 -16.61 -11.19 -9.08
C PRO A 286 -17.38 -9.97 -9.60
N ARG A 287 -16.82 -9.29 -10.61
CA ARG A 287 -17.43 -8.23 -11.39
C ARG A 287 -16.76 -8.16 -12.75
N TRP A 288 -17.25 -7.35 -13.68
CA TRP A 288 -16.65 -7.26 -15.01
C TRP A 288 -15.16 -6.89 -14.91
N ASN A 289 -14.34 -7.68 -15.55
CA ASN A 289 -12.88 -7.51 -15.55
C ASN A 289 -12.28 -7.91 -16.91
N GLY A 290 -12.90 -7.43 -18.01
CA GLY A 290 -12.47 -7.74 -19.38
C GLY A 290 -12.57 -9.23 -19.75
N GLY A 291 -13.47 -9.99 -19.13
CA GLY A 291 -13.62 -11.43 -19.33
C GLY A 291 -12.54 -12.29 -18.65
N MET A 292 -11.50 -11.69 -18.09
CA MET A 292 -10.37 -12.40 -17.49
C MET A 292 -10.79 -13.29 -16.32
N LYS A 293 -10.22 -14.49 -16.28
CA LYS A 293 -10.41 -15.48 -15.22
C LYS A 293 -9.72 -15.04 -13.93
N GLY A 294 -10.38 -15.33 -12.80
CA GLY A 294 -9.82 -15.10 -11.46
C GLY A 294 -10.15 -13.73 -10.88
N ILE A 295 -9.89 -13.62 -9.59
CA ILE A 295 -10.04 -12.42 -8.75
C ILE A 295 -8.85 -12.37 -7.78
N LYS A 296 -8.80 -11.39 -6.88
CA LYS A 296 -7.82 -11.31 -5.77
C LYS A 296 -7.50 -12.69 -5.17
N GLY A 297 -6.23 -12.96 -4.91
CA GLY A 297 -5.76 -14.25 -4.40
C GLY A 297 -5.57 -15.33 -5.48
N SER A 298 -5.86 -15.03 -6.76
CA SER A 298 -5.60 -15.92 -7.89
C SER A 298 -4.37 -15.49 -8.67
N THR A 299 -3.58 -16.47 -9.14
CA THR A 299 -2.49 -16.23 -10.10
C THR A 299 -2.98 -16.20 -11.56
N ASP A 300 -4.29 -16.25 -11.81
CA ASP A 300 -4.89 -16.05 -13.13
C ASP A 300 -4.88 -14.55 -13.52
N GLU A 301 -5.15 -14.24 -14.79
CA GLU A 301 -5.09 -12.87 -15.31
C GLU A 301 -5.91 -11.88 -14.49
N GLY A 302 -7.17 -12.24 -14.17
CA GLY A 302 -8.06 -11.36 -13.40
C GLY A 302 -7.61 -11.09 -11.96
N GLY A 303 -6.71 -11.91 -11.43
CA GLY A 303 -6.16 -11.70 -10.07
C GLY A 303 -4.90 -10.85 -10.02
N VAL A 304 -4.16 -10.75 -11.13
CA VAL A 304 -2.82 -10.14 -11.16
C VAL A 304 -2.61 -9.12 -12.27
N ARG A 305 -3.52 -8.99 -13.23
CA ARG A 305 -3.45 -7.95 -14.25
C ARG A 305 -4.08 -6.67 -13.73
N SER A 306 -3.29 -5.61 -13.71
CA SER A 306 -3.69 -4.27 -13.31
C SER A 306 -3.55 -3.31 -14.49
N VAL A 307 -4.12 -2.11 -14.37
CA VAL A 307 -3.72 -0.98 -15.21
C VAL A 307 -2.38 -0.43 -14.71
N LEU A 308 -1.60 0.16 -15.63
CA LEU A 308 -0.52 1.09 -15.32
C LEU A 308 -0.65 2.28 -16.25
N PHE A 309 -0.91 3.44 -15.67
CA PHE A 309 -0.92 4.73 -16.35
C PHE A 309 0.22 5.57 -15.82
N LEU A 310 0.99 6.20 -16.72
CA LEU A 310 2.15 6.98 -16.36
C LEU A 310 2.23 8.23 -17.26
N GLN A 311 2.26 9.40 -16.64
CA GLN A 311 2.32 10.70 -17.31
C GLN A 311 3.55 11.48 -16.82
N TRP A 312 4.23 12.15 -17.74
CA TRP A 312 5.24 13.17 -17.45
C TRP A 312 5.39 14.09 -18.66
N LEU A 313 4.69 15.22 -18.63
CA LEU A 313 4.51 16.10 -19.82
C LEU A 313 5.85 16.70 -20.28
N ALA A 314 6.62 17.30 -19.37
CA ALA A 314 7.94 17.88 -19.71
C ALA A 314 9.02 16.82 -19.96
N GLY A 315 8.86 15.60 -19.44
CA GLY A 315 9.87 14.52 -19.53
C GLY A 315 9.86 13.73 -20.82
N GLY A 316 9.03 14.09 -21.80
CA GLY A 316 9.01 13.48 -23.14
C GLY A 316 8.19 12.20 -23.25
N ILE A 317 7.38 11.84 -22.28
CA ILE A 317 6.39 10.77 -22.41
C ILE A 317 5.23 11.32 -23.23
N ARG A 318 5.07 10.79 -24.45
CA ARG A 318 4.08 11.28 -25.41
C ARG A 318 2.68 10.74 -25.11
N PRO A 319 1.62 11.54 -25.24
CA PRO A 319 0.25 11.05 -25.20
C PRO A 319 0.04 9.88 -26.15
N GLY A 320 -0.69 8.85 -25.69
CA GLY A 320 -0.96 7.65 -26.46
C GLY A 320 0.21 6.66 -26.58
N THR A 321 1.28 6.83 -25.81
CA THR A 321 2.36 5.83 -25.72
C THR A 321 1.83 4.52 -25.15
N VAL A 322 2.06 3.40 -25.85
CA VAL A 322 1.67 2.06 -25.42
C VAL A 322 2.89 1.19 -25.22
N ILE A 323 3.09 0.73 -23.99
CA ILE A 323 4.12 -0.25 -23.64
C ILE A 323 3.57 -1.64 -23.92
N ARG A 324 4.00 -2.27 -25.03
CA ARG A 324 3.54 -3.59 -25.46
C ARG A 324 4.21 -4.77 -24.76
N PRO A 325 5.51 -4.71 -24.41
CA PRO A 325 6.14 -5.74 -23.61
C PRO A 325 5.42 -5.93 -22.27
N ILE A 326 5.44 -7.17 -21.75
CA ILE A 326 4.90 -7.43 -20.40
C ILE A 326 5.75 -6.70 -19.34
N THR A 327 5.07 -6.04 -18.42
CA THR A 327 5.63 -5.25 -17.33
C THR A 327 5.04 -5.68 -15.99
N ALA A 328 5.71 -5.35 -14.89
CA ALA A 328 5.24 -5.70 -13.56
C ALA A 328 5.58 -4.64 -12.51
N ALA A 329 4.99 -4.76 -11.32
CA ALA A 329 5.20 -3.85 -10.20
C ALA A 329 6.68 -3.69 -9.84
N ILE A 330 7.48 -4.76 -9.96
CA ILE A 330 8.94 -4.73 -9.75
C ILE A 330 9.69 -3.74 -10.66
N ASP A 331 9.09 -3.32 -11.78
CA ASP A 331 9.71 -2.41 -12.74
C ASP A 331 9.61 -0.93 -12.32
N LEU A 332 8.73 -0.60 -11.37
CA LEU A 332 8.45 0.80 -11.03
C LEU A 332 9.61 1.49 -10.35
N LEU A 333 10.30 0.84 -9.39
CA LEU A 333 11.48 1.45 -8.75
C LEU A 333 12.58 1.79 -9.76
N PRO A 334 13.11 0.84 -10.58
CA PRO A 334 14.16 1.19 -11.54
C PRO A 334 13.72 2.21 -12.58
N THR A 335 12.44 2.19 -12.98
CA THR A 335 11.89 3.14 -13.94
C THR A 335 11.80 4.56 -13.37
N LEU A 336 11.24 4.70 -12.16
CA LEU A 336 11.04 6.03 -11.56
C LEU A 336 12.37 6.68 -11.18
N THR A 337 13.35 5.90 -10.68
CA THR A 337 14.69 6.43 -10.42
C THR A 337 15.39 6.85 -11.72
N ALA A 338 15.27 6.06 -12.79
CA ALA A 338 15.84 6.41 -14.09
C ALA A 338 15.18 7.66 -14.72
N LEU A 339 13.85 7.77 -14.67
CA LEU A 339 13.13 8.96 -15.15
C LEU A 339 13.50 10.22 -14.35
N ALA A 340 13.65 10.10 -13.04
CA ALA A 340 14.06 11.21 -12.18
C ALA A 340 15.57 11.54 -12.26
N GLY A 341 16.35 10.72 -12.97
CA GLY A 341 17.80 10.91 -13.09
C GLY A 341 18.57 10.70 -11.79
N ILE A 342 18.06 9.89 -10.87
CA ILE A 342 18.66 9.64 -9.56
C ILE A 342 19.22 8.22 -9.47
N SER A 343 20.22 8.04 -8.60
CA SER A 343 20.73 6.71 -8.28
C SER A 343 19.84 6.03 -7.24
N ARG A 344 19.57 4.77 -7.47
CA ARG A 344 18.95 3.93 -6.46
C ARG A 344 19.91 3.69 -5.29
N VAL A 345 19.42 3.62 -4.05
CA VAL A 345 20.17 3.13 -2.90
C VAL A 345 19.99 1.62 -2.73
N GLY A 346 20.97 0.97 -2.08
CA GLY A 346 21.00 -0.48 -1.85
C GLY A 346 21.67 -1.27 -2.96
N GLU A 347 22.33 -2.38 -2.56
CA GLU A 347 23.20 -3.18 -3.43
C GLU A 347 22.55 -4.46 -3.95
N LYS A 348 21.42 -4.88 -3.35
CA LYS A 348 20.73 -6.12 -3.74
C LYS A 348 20.27 -6.05 -5.19
N PRO A 349 20.46 -7.13 -5.99
CA PRO A 349 20.05 -7.15 -7.40
C PRO A 349 18.54 -6.97 -7.54
N LEU A 350 18.11 -6.19 -8.53
CA LEU A 350 16.72 -6.02 -8.89
C LEU A 350 16.21 -7.19 -9.72
N ASP A 351 14.95 -7.55 -9.55
CA ASP A 351 14.20 -8.43 -10.46
C ASP A 351 13.50 -7.61 -11.56
N GLY A 352 13.21 -6.34 -11.26
CA GLY A 352 12.57 -5.39 -12.18
C GLY A 352 13.52 -4.80 -13.21
N ARG A 353 12.95 -4.23 -14.28
CA ARG A 353 13.65 -3.57 -15.37
C ARG A 353 13.21 -2.12 -15.53
N ASP A 354 14.13 -1.27 -15.93
CA ASP A 354 13.84 0.12 -16.29
C ASP A 354 13.00 0.18 -17.58
N LEU A 355 11.81 0.75 -17.50
CA LEU A 355 10.89 0.96 -18.62
C LEU A 355 11.11 2.31 -19.32
N SER A 356 12.01 3.18 -18.82
CA SER A 356 12.23 4.51 -19.39
C SER A 356 12.60 4.49 -20.88
N PRO A 357 13.37 3.48 -21.40
CA PRO A 357 13.61 3.40 -22.84
C PRO A 357 12.35 3.20 -23.67
N LEU A 358 11.37 2.44 -23.16
CA LEU A 358 10.08 2.23 -23.84
C LEU A 358 9.20 3.47 -23.75
N LEU A 359 9.17 4.13 -22.59
CA LEU A 359 8.40 5.34 -22.32
C LEU A 359 8.87 6.53 -23.15
N LEU A 360 10.19 6.67 -23.33
CA LEU A 360 10.83 7.79 -24.02
C LEU A 360 11.16 7.47 -25.49
N HIS A 361 10.64 6.36 -26.02
CA HIS A 361 10.84 5.92 -27.41
C HIS A 361 12.32 5.85 -27.81
N LYS A 362 13.22 5.49 -26.88
CA LYS A 362 14.64 5.25 -27.17
C LYS A 362 14.77 3.98 -28.00
N ASN A 363 15.59 4.03 -29.06
CA ASN A 363 15.84 2.86 -29.90
C ASN A 363 16.77 1.86 -29.19
N THR A 364 16.28 1.25 -28.11
CA THR A 364 16.99 0.26 -27.32
C THR A 364 16.30 -1.09 -27.48
N PRO A 365 17.01 -2.16 -27.83
CA PRO A 365 16.42 -3.49 -27.92
C PRO A 365 15.78 -3.90 -26.59
N TRP A 366 14.53 -4.35 -26.62
CA TRP A 366 13.84 -4.93 -25.47
C TRP A 366 13.93 -6.45 -25.54
N ILE A 367 14.57 -7.04 -24.55
CA ILE A 367 14.69 -8.50 -24.46
C ILE A 367 13.46 -9.07 -23.75
N ASP A 368 12.80 -10.02 -24.38
CA ASP A 368 11.67 -10.74 -23.78
C ASP A 368 12.06 -11.37 -22.44
N ARG A 369 11.09 -11.46 -21.57
CA ARG A 369 11.27 -12.03 -20.23
C ARG A 369 10.07 -12.84 -19.79
N MET A 370 10.24 -13.57 -18.70
CA MET A 370 9.13 -14.12 -17.93
C MET A 370 8.92 -13.31 -16.66
N ILE A 371 7.66 -13.15 -16.26
CA ILE A 371 7.24 -12.57 -14.97
C ILE A 371 6.63 -13.72 -14.16
N PHE A 372 6.98 -13.76 -12.89
CA PHE A 372 6.55 -14.82 -11.98
C PHE A 372 5.58 -14.25 -10.96
N SER A 373 4.60 -15.06 -10.56
CA SER A 373 3.68 -14.74 -9.47
C SER A 373 3.52 -15.91 -8.53
N ARG A 374 3.26 -15.61 -7.27
CA ARG A 374 3.11 -16.58 -6.19
C ARG A 374 1.96 -16.22 -5.27
N GLN A 375 1.17 -17.23 -4.91
CA GLN A 375 0.19 -17.16 -3.84
C GLN A 375 0.26 -18.48 -3.07
N ASP A 376 0.83 -18.44 -1.87
CA ASP A 376 1.12 -19.65 -1.07
C ASP A 376 1.95 -20.67 -1.88
N ALA A 377 1.44 -21.90 -2.05
CA ALA A 377 2.09 -22.93 -2.85
C ALA A 377 1.87 -22.77 -4.37
N ARG A 378 0.86 -21.98 -4.78
CA ARG A 378 0.52 -21.78 -6.20
C ARG A 378 1.48 -20.77 -6.81
N THR A 379 2.09 -21.15 -7.92
CA THR A 379 3.01 -20.29 -8.68
C THR A 379 2.68 -20.30 -10.15
N ALA A 380 3.00 -19.22 -10.84
CA ALA A 380 2.79 -19.11 -12.28
C ALA A 380 3.94 -18.33 -12.93
N ALA A 381 4.21 -18.64 -14.20
CA ALA A 381 5.14 -17.92 -15.06
C ALA A 381 4.36 -17.34 -16.25
N ARG A 382 4.65 -16.08 -16.60
CA ARG A 382 4.10 -15.39 -17.77
C ARG A 382 5.19 -14.99 -18.73
N SER A 383 5.02 -15.35 -19.99
CA SER A 383 5.78 -14.81 -21.12
C SER A 383 4.94 -13.76 -21.85
N GLN A 384 5.47 -13.24 -22.96
CA GLN A 384 4.71 -12.32 -23.81
C GLN A 384 3.42 -12.95 -24.38
N ARG A 385 3.32 -14.26 -24.50
CA ARG A 385 2.18 -14.96 -25.06
C ARG A 385 1.48 -15.91 -24.10
N TYR A 386 2.23 -16.61 -23.25
CA TYR A 386 1.69 -17.73 -22.49
C TYR A 386 1.70 -17.49 -20.98
N LEU A 387 0.70 -18.05 -20.31
CA LEU A 387 0.65 -18.26 -18.87
C LEU A 387 0.81 -19.76 -18.58
N TYR A 388 1.85 -20.12 -17.84
CA TYR A 388 2.04 -21.47 -17.30
C TYR A 388 1.80 -21.48 -15.79
N LYS A 389 1.01 -22.43 -15.32
CA LYS A 389 0.69 -22.62 -13.89
C LYS A 389 1.41 -23.86 -13.35
N SER A 390 1.82 -23.82 -12.10
CA SER A 390 2.59 -24.90 -11.45
C SER A 390 1.90 -26.27 -11.44
N GLU A 391 0.59 -26.31 -11.59
CA GLU A 391 -0.19 -27.53 -11.77
C GLU A 391 -0.16 -28.10 -13.20
N GLY A 392 0.61 -27.52 -14.10
CA GLY A 392 0.84 -28.03 -15.46
C GLY A 392 -0.08 -27.46 -16.55
N ALA A 393 -0.97 -26.53 -16.22
CA ALA A 393 -1.83 -25.88 -17.19
C ALA A 393 -1.10 -24.78 -17.96
N LEU A 394 -1.33 -24.68 -19.26
CA LEU A 394 -0.82 -23.62 -20.15
C LEU A 394 -1.97 -22.93 -20.86
N PHE A 395 -1.96 -21.57 -20.84
CA PHE A 395 -2.96 -20.74 -21.51
C PHE A 395 -2.28 -19.78 -22.49
N ASP A 396 -2.89 -19.59 -23.66
CA ASP A 396 -2.44 -18.61 -24.67
C ASP A 396 -3.14 -17.27 -24.43
N LEU A 397 -2.45 -16.32 -23.80
CA LEU A 397 -3.05 -15.03 -23.42
C LEU A 397 -3.32 -14.07 -24.59
N VAL A 398 -2.84 -14.40 -25.80
CA VAL A 398 -3.10 -13.62 -27.01
C VAL A 398 -4.40 -14.08 -27.66
N ASP A 399 -4.56 -15.39 -27.84
CA ASP A 399 -5.72 -15.96 -28.51
C ASP A 399 -6.87 -16.31 -27.54
N ASP A 400 -6.57 -16.44 -26.24
CA ASP A 400 -7.52 -16.80 -25.16
C ASP A 400 -7.19 -16.01 -23.88
N PRO A 401 -7.38 -14.67 -23.86
CA PRO A 401 -7.10 -13.85 -22.68
C PRO A 401 -7.99 -14.20 -21.47
N GLU A 402 -9.11 -14.89 -21.70
CA GLU A 402 -10.05 -15.37 -20.69
C GLU A 402 -9.59 -16.69 -20.00
N GLN A 403 -8.55 -17.33 -20.53
CA GLN A 403 -8.00 -18.59 -20.02
C GLN A 403 -9.04 -19.71 -19.99
N SER A 404 -9.84 -19.81 -21.03
CA SER A 404 -10.89 -20.82 -21.16
C SER A 404 -10.34 -22.19 -21.57
N LYS A 405 -9.22 -22.21 -22.33
CA LYS A 405 -8.68 -23.40 -22.97
C LYS A 405 -7.25 -23.72 -22.50
N ASN A 406 -7.06 -24.86 -21.85
CA ASN A 406 -5.72 -25.36 -21.56
C ASN A 406 -5.09 -25.94 -22.85
N VAL A 407 -3.98 -25.33 -23.29
CA VAL A 407 -3.26 -25.69 -24.52
C VAL A 407 -1.95 -26.45 -24.26
N ALA A 408 -1.73 -26.95 -23.04
CA ALA A 408 -0.50 -27.62 -22.63
C ALA A 408 -0.14 -28.82 -23.51
N SER A 409 -1.11 -29.68 -23.85
CA SER A 409 -0.89 -30.88 -24.67
C SER A 409 -0.47 -30.56 -26.11
N ALA A 410 -0.91 -29.40 -26.65
CA ALA A 410 -0.55 -28.95 -27.98
C ALA A 410 0.81 -28.22 -28.03
N ASN A 411 1.37 -27.81 -26.87
CA ASN A 411 2.57 -27.00 -26.78
C ASN A 411 3.62 -27.57 -25.79
N PRO A 412 4.05 -28.83 -25.91
CA PRO A 412 4.90 -29.50 -24.92
C PRO A 412 6.26 -28.81 -24.72
N ASN A 413 6.83 -28.21 -25.79
CA ASN A 413 8.09 -27.48 -25.72
C ASN A 413 7.96 -26.18 -24.89
N VAL A 414 6.86 -25.44 -25.06
CA VAL A 414 6.57 -24.24 -24.26
C VAL A 414 6.37 -24.61 -22.79
N VAL A 415 5.61 -25.68 -22.51
CA VAL A 415 5.42 -26.22 -21.16
C VAL A 415 6.77 -26.54 -20.53
N SER A 416 7.63 -27.28 -21.22
CA SER A 416 8.97 -27.66 -20.71
C SER A 416 9.85 -26.45 -20.39
N GLN A 417 9.86 -25.45 -21.28
CA GLN A 417 10.63 -24.20 -21.11
C GLN A 417 10.12 -23.41 -19.90
N MET A 418 8.81 -23.17 -19.82
CA MET A 418 8.22 -22.35 -18.76
C MET A 418 8.26 -23.06 -17.39
N ALA A 419 8.07 -24.39 -17.38
CA ALA A 419 8.20 -25.20 -16.17
C ALA A 419 9.63 -25.15 -15.61
N ARG A 420 10.64 -25.22 -16.47
CA ARG A 420 12.05 -25.08 -16.08
C ARG A 420 12.31 -23.70 -15.47
N ALA A 421 11.95 -22.63 -16.17
CA ALA A 421 12.13 -21.26 -15.68
C ALA A 421 11.41 -21.01 -14.34
N LEU A 422 10.17 -21.52 -14.20
CA LEU A 422 9.42 -21.42 -12.94
C LEU A 422 10.10 -22.22 -11.82
N GLY A 423 10.64 -23.41 -12.14
CA GLY A 423 11.38 -24.23 -11.20
C GLY A 423 12.69 -23.57 -10.74
N GLU A 424 13.41 -22.91 -11.64
CA GLU A 424 14.61 -22.15 -11.34
C GLU A 424 14.29 -20.96 -10.43
N TRP A 425 13.32 -20.15 -10.80
CA TRP A 425 12.85 -19.04 -9.97
C TRP A 425 12.40 -19.50 -8.57
N ARG A 426 11.64 -20.60 -8.47
CA ARG A 426 11.21 -21.14 -7.16
C ARG A 426 12.36 -21.56 -6.25
N ARG A 427 13.45 -22.11 -6.81
CA ARG A 427 14.64 -22.51 -6.04
C ARG A 427 15.42 -21.32 -5.49
N GLU A 428 15.35 -20.17 -6.17
CA GLU A 428 15.96 -18.94 -5.71
C GLU A 428 15.15 -18.23 -4.61
N MET A 429 13.86 -18.55 -4.48
CA MET A 429 13.02 -17.95 -3.45
C MET A 429 13.21 -18.65 -2.12
N PRO A 430 13.27 -17.94 -1.00
CA PRO A 430 13.24 -18.52 0.33
C PRO A 430 12.02 -19.44 0.52
N SER A 431 12.18 -20.47 1.34
CA SER A 431 11.08 -21.39 1.67
C SER A 431 9.89 -20.65 2.31
N ILE A 432 8.67 -21.21 2.13
CA ILE A 432 7.47 -20.70 2.81
C ILE A 432 7.46 -21.29 4.22
N GLU A 433 8.21 -20.69 5.13
CA GLU A 433 8.18 -21.04 6.53
C GLU A 433 7.30 -20.05 7.31
N ARG A 434 6.88 -20.48 8.51
CA ARG A 434 6.22 -19.58 9.47
C ARG A 434 7.13 -18.38 9.73
N ASP A 435 6.58 -17.17 9.75
CA ASP A 435 7.34 -16.00 10.18
C ASP A 435 7.63 -16.13 11.68
N LEU A 436 8.92 -16.21 12.00
CA LEU A 436 9.42 -16.32 13.37
C LEU A 436 10.09 -15.03 13.84
N ARG A 437 10.00 -13.95 13.05
CA ARG A 437 10.53 -12.65 13.47
C ARG A 437 9.66 -12.11 14.62
N PRO A 438 10.25 -11.75 15.77
CA PRO A 438 9.51 -11.09 16.84
C PRO A 438 9.01 -9.71 16.39
N TYR A 439 8.09 -9.11 17.14
CA TYR A 439 7.69 -7.72 16.95
C TYR A 439 8.66 -6.82 17.72
N PRO A 440 9.40 -5.92 17.05
CA PRO A 440 10.35 -5.04 17.73
C PRO A 440 9.60 -4.00 18.58
N VAL A 441 10.14 -3.71 19.77
CA VAL A 441 9.57 -2.78 20.76
C VAL A 441 10.65 -1.82 21.20
N GLY A 442 10.31 -0.53 21.33
CA GLY A 442 11.17 0.49 21.91
C GLY A 442 12.30 0.93 20.99
N HIS A 443 12.06 1.98 20.25
CA HIS A 443 13.08 2.66 19.47
C HIS A 443 13.10 4.13 19.91
N SER A 444 14.29 4.68 20.20
CA SER A 444 14.43 6.04 20.74
C SER A 444 13.81 7.11 19.85
N GLU A 445 13.95 6.98 18.52
CA GLU A 445 13.34 7.93 17.56
C GLU A 445 11.85 7.67 17.32
N PHE A 446 11.32 6.51 17.75
CA PHE A 446 9.93 6.14 17.58
C PHE A 446 9.43 5.39 18.82
N PRO A 447 9.30 6.11 19.96
CA PRO A 447 9.14 5.48 21.27
C PRO A 447 7.85 4.68 21.44
N ARG A 448 6.76 5.04 20.71
CA ARG A 448 5.48 4.34 20.83
C ARG A 448 5.42 3.14 19.90
N THR A 449 5.25 1.95 20.49
CA THR A 449 5.08 0.68 19.78
C THR A 449 3.66 0.14 19.94
N PRO A 450 2.84 0.11 18.87
CA PRO A 450 1.53 -0.53 18.90
C PRO A 450 1.66 -2.05 18.71
N LEU A 451 0.98 -2.82 19.55
CA LEU A 451 0.84 -4.28 19.48
C LEU A 451 -0.65 -4.64 19.32
N PRO A 452 -1.20 -4.60 18.11
CA PRO A 452 -2.62 -4.88 17.89
C PRO A 452 -2.95 -6.37 18.08
N ALA A 453 -4.22 -6.67 18.34
CA ALA A 453 -4.71 -8.04 18.52
C ALA A 453 -4.44 -8.94 17.28
N ARG A 454 -4.37 -8.36 16.07
CA ARG A 454 -4.01 -9.11 14.86
C ARG A 454 -2.63 -9.78 14.96
N ASP A 455 -1.70 -9.15 15.66
CA ASP A 455 -0.30 -9.59 15.81
C ASP A 455 -0.12 -10.54 17.00
N GLY A 456 -1.08 -10.58 17.93
CA GLY A 456 -1.07 -11.45 19.10
C GLY A 456 -1.68 -12.83 18.82
N ILE A 457 -1.41 -13.77 19.71
CA ILE A 457 -1.95 -15.13 19.69
C ILE A 457 -2.94 -15.31 20.84
N PRO A 458 -4.23 -15.59 20.59
CA PRO A 458 -5.20 -15.91 21.61
C PRO A 458 -5.05 -17.36 22.10
N HIS A 459 -5.24 -17.60 23.40
CA HIS A 459 -5.19 -18.91 24.02
C HIS A 459 -6.45 -19.15 24.87
N GLY A 460 -6.83 -20.41 25.05
CA GLY A 460 -8.01 -20.79 25.82
C GLY A 460 -9.30 -20.51 25.05
N THR A 461 -10.22 -19.77 25.68
CA THR A 461 -11.50 -19.39 25.07
C THR A 461 -11.46 -18.06 24.32
N VAL A 462 -10.37 -17.29 24.46
CA VAL A 462 -10.16 -16.05 23.70
C VAL A 462 -10.09 -16.34 22.20
N ARG A 463 -10.72 -15.50 21.42
CA ARG A 463 -10.70 -15.58 19.96
C ARG A 463 -10.66 -14.19 19.33
N ARG A 464 -10.33 -14.11 18.05
CA ARG A 464 -10.51 -12.88 17.27
C ARG A 464 -11.98 -12.62 16.99
N SER A 465 -12.38 -11.37 16.91
CA SER A 465 -13.74 -10.93 16.61
C SER A 465 -14.22 -11.34 15.22
N ALA A 466 -13.29 -11.59 14.29
CA ALA A 466 -13.58 -12.13 12.95
C ALA A 466 -12.39 -12.88 12.37
N GLY A 467 -12.61 -13.60 11.26
CA GLY A 467 -11.60 -14.44 10.60
C GLY A 467 -10.48 -13.64 9.93
N ALA A 468 -10.78 -12.46 9.36
CA ALA A 468 -9.76 -11.56 8.81
C ALA A 468 -9.11 -10.77 9.95
N PRO A 469 -7.80 -10.96 10.23
CA PRO A 469 -7.21 -10.47 11.47
C PRO A 469 -6.91 -8.96 11.47
N ASN A 470 -6.77 -8.32 10.33
CA ASN A 470 -6.22 -6.96 10.22
C ASN A 470 -6.91 -5.89 11.07
N CYS A 471 -8.24 -5.94 11.22
CA CYS A 471 -9.02 -5.04 12.08
C CYS A 471 -9.65 -5.78 13.26
N SER A 472 -9.29 -7.04 13.49
CA SER A 472 -9.86 -7.83 14.58
C SER A 472 -9.34 -7.36 15.94
N TYR A 473 -10.14 -7.61 16.94
CA TYR A 473 -9.84 -7.46 18.35
C TYR A 473 -10.13 -8.78 19.07
N PHE A 474 -9.53 -8.98 20.25
CA PHE A 474 -9.77 -10.18 21.05
C PHE A 474 -11.07 -10.04 21.81
N VAL A 475 -11.85 -11.13 21.83
CA VAL A 475 -13.15 -11.25 22.49
C VAL A 475 -13.23 -12.57 23.26
N ASN A 476 -14.24 -12.72 24.08
CA ASN A 476 -14.58 -13.96 24.78
C ASN A 476 -13.53 -14.38 25.83
N TRP A 477 -12.94 -13.42 26.52
CA TRP A 477 -12.03 -13.66 27.64
C TRP A 477 -12.83 -13.95 28.92
N ARG A 478 -12.90 -15.24 29.34
CA ARG A 478 -13.85 -15.72 30.37
C ARG A 478 -13.22 -16.58 31.47
N SER A 479 -11.99 -16.99 31.32
CA SER A 479 -11.30 -17.90 32.24
C SER A 479 -9.97 -17.33 32.69
N LEU A 480 -9.52 -17.70 33.91
CA LEU A 480 -8.18 -17.41 34.40
C LEU A 480 -7.08 -18.13 33.61
N GLU A 481 -7.44 -19.20 32.89
CA GLU A 481 -6.53 -19.93 32.00
C GLU A 481 -6.39 -19.23 30.62
N ASP A 482 -7.29 -18.31 30.30
CA ASP A 482 -7.24 -17.54 29.08
C ASP A 482 -6.10 -16.53 29.11
N ARG A 483 -5.40 -16.39 27.97
CA ARG A 483 -4.33 -15.41 27.82
C ARG A 483 -4.17 -14.98 26.38
N MET A 484 -3.48 -13.88 26.19
CA MET A 484 -3.07 -13.34 24.90
C MET A 484 -1.56 -13.12 24.91
N THR A 485 -0.84 -13.51 23.87
CA THR A 485 0.62 -13.41 23.82
C THR A 485 1.09 -12.72 22.57
N TRP A 486 2.18 -11.95 22.68
CA TRP A 486 2.94 -11.37 21.58
C TRP A 486 4.41 -11.78 21.73
N ASP A 487 5.01 -12.30 20.67
CA ASP A 487 6.45 -12.58 20.63
C ASP A 487 7.16 -11.26 20.28
N ILE A 488 7.72 -10.59 21.26
CA ILE A 488 8.36 -9.28 21.12
C ILE A 488 9.86 -9.36 21.31
N ASP A 489 10.56 -8.36 20.77
CA ASP A 489 12.00 -8.15 20.93
C ASP A 489 12.23 -6.70 21.33
N VAL A 490 12.53 -6.49 22.59
CA VAL A 490 12.79 -5.15 23.16
C VAL A 490 14.16 -4.68 22.69
N GLN A 491 14.18 -3.58 21.95
CA GLN A 491 15.38 -3.01 21.34
C GLN A 491 16.09 -2.00 22.26
N THR A 492 15.39 -1.46 23.22
CA THR A 492 15.91 -0.48 24.19
C THR A 492 15.37 -0.83 25.57
N GLU A 493 16.27 -1.16 26.48
CA GLU A 493 15.94 -1.33 27.90
C GLU A 493 15.46 -0.01 28.50
N GLY A 494 14.42 -0.05 29.34
CA GLY A 494 13.89 1.15 29.98
C GLY A 494 12.49 0.99 30.53
N ASP A 495 11.95 2.09 31.01
CA ASP A 495 10.59 2.18 31.51
C ASP A 495 9.63 2.48 30.37
N TYR A 496 8.53 1.72 30.28
CA TYR A 496 7.51 1.85 29.28
C TYR A 496 6.17 2.18 29.93
N GLU A 497 5.57 3.28 29.49
CA GLU A 497 4.16 3.53 29.75
C GLU A 497 3.31 2.54 28.95
N VAL A 498 2.42 1.82 29.65
CA VAL A 498 1.57 0.78 29.07
C VAL A 498 0.12 1.24 29.01
N GLU A 499 -0.48 1.12 27.85
CA GLU A 499 -1.89 1.41 27.60
C GLU A 499 -2.56 0.25 26.85
N ILE A 500 -3.82 -0.05 27.21
CA ILE A 500 -4.63 -1.04 26.49
C ILE A 500 -5.88 -0.39 25.90
N LEU A 501 -6.12 -0.54 24.60
CA LEU A 501 -7.38 -0.17 23.98
C LEU A 501 -8.40 -1.28 24.21
N TYR A 502 -9.47 -0.96 24.96
CA TYR A 502 -10.42 -1.95 25.45
C TYR A 502 -11.89 -1.52 25.33
N THR A 503 -12.77 -2.52 25.45
CA THR A 503 -14.18 -2.36 25.83
C THR A 503 -14.51 -3.40 26.89
N CYS A 504 -15.39 -3.05 27.85
CA CYS A 504 -15.81 -3.94 28.93
C CYS A 504 -17.26 -3.64 29.31
N PRO A 505 -18.17 -4.62 29.32
CA PRO A 505 -19.52 -4.42 29.83
C PRO A 505 -19.51 -3.86 31.24
N VAL A 506 -20.37 -2.89 31.54
CA VAL A 506 -20.41 -2.24 32.86
C VAL A 506 -20.53 -3.24 34.03
N PRO A 507 -21.39 -4.31 33.93
CA PRO A 507 -21.47 -5.32 34.99
C PRO A 507 -20.23 -6.20 35.14
N ASP A 508 -19.34 -6.20 34.16
CA ASP A 508 -18.12 -7.03 34.15
C ASP A 508 -16.87 -6.25 34.60
N ALA A 509 -17.01 -4.93 34.87
CA ALA A 509 -15.92 -4.09 35.35
C ALA A 509 -15.40 -4.53 36.76
N GLY A 510 -14.10 -4.32 36.99
CA GLY A 510 -13.44 -4.68 38.25
C GLY A 510 -12.60 -5.95 38.21
N SER A 511 -12.44 -6.56 37.03
CA SER A 511 -11.48 -7.64 36.82
C SER A 511 -10.05 -7.12 37.02
N ILE A 512 -9.17 -7.96 37.59
CA ILE A 512 -7.74 -7.66 37.74
C ILE A 512 -6.99 -8.39 36.64
N ILE A 513 -6.24 -7.66 35.86
CA ILE A 513 -5.43 -8.17 34.76
C ILE A 513 -3.96 -7.91 35.00
N GLU A 514 -3.12 -8.75 34.43
CA GLU A 514 -1.68 -8.74 34.57
C GLU A 514 -1.02 -8.80 33.19
N LEU A 515 -0.03 -7.95 32.99
CA LEU A 515 0.88 -8.00 31.85
C LEU A 515 2.25 -8.44 32.36
N ASN A 516 2.83 -9.44 31.71
CA ASN A 516 4.12 -10.02 32.07
C ASN A 516 5.05 -10.09 30.87
N PHE A 517 6.31 -9.72 31.08
CA PHE A 517 7.41 -9.90 30.13
C PHE A 517 8.68 -10.24 30.89
N LEU A 518 9.26 -11.43 30.64
CA LEU A 518 10.39 -11.96 31.41
C LEU A 518 10.10 -11.88 32.91
N ASP A 519 10.95 -11.22 33.67
CA ASP A 519 10.81 -11.06 35.14
C ASP A 519 9.95 -9.85 35.54
N SER A 520 9.56 -9.00 34.54
CA SER A 520 8.73 -7.81 34.76
C SER A 520 7.25 -8.14 34.75
N THR A 521 6.53 -7.61 35.71
CA THR A 521 5.08 -7.83 35.86
C THR A 521 4.40 -6.56 36.34
N GLU A 522 3.33 -6.15 35.72
CA GLU A 522 2.47 -5.04 36.13
C GLU A 522 1.00 -5.49 36.10
N SER A 523 0.17 -4.86 36.94
CA SER A 523 -1.24 -5.22 37.09
C SER A 523 -2.15 -4.00 37.08
N ALA A 524 -3.32 -4.15 36.50
CA ALA A 524 -4.34 -3.09 36.47
C ALA A 524 -5.74 -3.65 36.75
N VAL A 525 -6.63 -2.75 37.19
CA VAL A 525 -8.06 -3.03 37.32
C VAL A 525 -8.80 -2.53 36.09
N VAL A 526 -9.59 -3.40 35.50
CA VAL A 526 -10.43 -3.04 34.31
C VAL A 526 -11.58 -2.14 34.78
N THR A 527 -11.36 -0.83 34.70
CA THR A 527 -12.33 0.18 35.11
C THR A 527 -12.06 1.52 34.40
N PRO A 528 -13.09 2.32 34.08
CA PRO A 528 -14.52 2.00 34.20
C PRO A 528 -14.98 0.99 33.15
N GLY A 529 -16.18 0.43 33.35
CA GLY A 529 -16.88 -0.29 32.28
C GLY A 529 -17.16 0.63 31.09
N TRP A 530 -16.98 0.12 29.89
CA TRP A 530 -17.23 0.82 28.62
C TRP A 530 -17.65 -0.17 27.54
N ASP A 531 -18.91 -0.19 27.22
CA ASP A 531 -19.48 -1.09 26.21
C ASP A 531 -20.34 -0.32 25.21
N PRO A 532 -19.72 0.43 24.28
CA PRO A 532 -20.43 1.18 23.28
C PRO A 532 -21.06 0.24 22.25
N PRO A 533 -22.16 0.67 21.60
CA PRO A 533 -22.73 -0.08 20.48
C PRO A 533 -21.72 -0.18 19.33
N LEU A 534 -21.91 -1.20 18.49
CA LEU A 534 -21.22 -1.27 17.20
C LEU A 534 -21.60 -0.05 16.35
N TYR A 535 -20.66 0.46 15.57
CA TYR A 535 -20.95 1.55 14.65
C TYR A 535 -22.04 1.15 13.65
N ALA A 536 -23.03 2.01 13.48
CA ALA A 536 -24.16 1.81 12.56
C ALA A 536 -23.96 2.53 11.21
N ASN A 537 -23.01 3.47 11.13
CA ASN A 537 -22.83 4.40 10.01
C ASN A 537 -21.57 4.17 9.19
N GLN A 538 -20.83 3.08 9.45
CA GLN A 538 -19.57 2.79 8.75
C GLN A 538 -19.76 2.04 7.43
N ASP A 539 -20.87 1.34 7.26
CA ASP A 539 -21.09 0.42 6.14
C ASP A 539 -22.25 0.89 5.26
N THR A 540 -22.04 0.95 3.94
CA THR A 540 -23.10 1.16 2.95
C THR A 540 -23.88 -0.14 2.70
N LEU A 541 -23.18 -1.27 2.70
CA LEU A 541 -23.73 -2.62 2.59
C LEU A 541 -23.34 -3.46 3.81
N PRO A 542 -24.07 -4.56 4.10
CA PRO A 542 -23.68 -5.47 5.16
C PRO A 542 -22.23 -5.91 5.03
N ARG A 543 -21.48 -5.79 6.12
CA ARG A 543 -20.05 -6.15 6.16
C ARG A 543 -19.87 -7.65 5.89
N PRO A 544 -18.84 -8.04 5.11
CA PRO A 544 -18.52 -9.45 4.90
C PRO A 544 -18.36 -10.20 6.24
N PRO A 545 -18.85 -11.44 6.39
CA PRO A 545 -18.78 -12.18 7.66
C PRO A 545 -17.37 -12.41 8.20
N GLY A 546 -16.36 -12.37 7.31
CA GLY A 546 -14.94 -12.49 7.68
C GLY A 546 -14.35 -11.23 8.31
N GLU A 547 -15.04 -10.10 8.29
CA GLU A 547 -14.53 -8.82 8.76
C GLU A 547 -15.18 -8.40 10.08
N SER A 548 -14.35 -7.82 10.97
CA SER A 548 -14.82 -7.36 12.28
C SER A 548 -15.75 -6.16 12.16
N LYS A 549 -16.87 -6.22 12.86
CA LYS A 549 -17.70 -5.03 13.13
C LYS A 549 -17.00 -4.18 14.18
N MET A 550 -16.94 -2.88 13.96
CA MET A 550 -16.18 -1.95 14.77
C MET A 550 -17.05 -1.21 15.78
N LYS A 551 -16.41 -0.81 16.88
CA LYS A 551 -16.96 0.00 17.95
C LYS A 551 -15.89 0.94 18.51
N GLU A 552 -16.26 1.87 19.36
CA GLU A 552 -15.30 2.77 19.98
C GLU A 552 -14.54 2.04 21.10
N PHE A 553 -13.22 2.10 21.07
CA PHE A 553 -12.34 1.60 22.13
C PHE A 553 -11.83 2.76 22.97
N ARG A 554 -11.72 2.55 24.28
CA ARG A 554 -11.09 3.49 25.22
C ARG A 554 -9.72 3.00 25.64
N THR A 555 -8.88 3.94 26.06
CA THR A 555 -7.60 3.65 26.68
C THR A 555 -7.80 3.28 28.14
N LEU A 556 -7.28 2.13 28.54
CA LEU A 556 -7.05 1.74 29.93
C LEU A 556 -5.57 2.03 30.24
N PRO A 557 -5.26 3.03 31.07
CA PRO A 557 -3.91 3.19 31.58
C PRO A 557 -3.55 1.96 32.42
N PHE A 558 -2.43 1.33 32.10
CA PHE A 558 -2.03 0.09 32.79
C PHE A 558 -0.97 0.36 33.88
N GLY A 559 -0.12 1.35 33.66
CA GLY A 559 1.00 1.71 34.51
C GLY A 559 2.31 1.81 33.73
N THR A 560 3.42 1.85 34.47
CA THR A 560 4.78 1.85 33.92
C THR A 560 5.42 0.50 34.20
N MET A 561 5.99 -0.11 33.16
CA MET A 561 6.65 -1.42 33.25
C MET A 561 8.08 -1.30 32.75
N HIS A 562 9.05 -1.73 33.56
CA HIS A 562 10.44 -1.82 33.14
C HIS A 562 10.60 -3.03 32.21
N LEU A 563 11.14 -2.84 31.00
CA LEU A 563 11.41 -3.91 30.06
C LEU A 563 12.92 -4.00 29.79
N GLU A 564 13.49 -5.18 30.07
CA GLU A 564 14.87 -5.51 29.72
C GLU A 564 14.99 -5.74 28.22
N GLU A 565 16.16 -5.42 27.64
CA GLU A 565 16.49 -5.69 26.23
C GLU A 565 16.46 -7.21 25.95
N GLY A 566 15.87 -7.59 24.83
CA GLY A 566 15.84 -8.97 24.37
C GLY A 566 14.46 -9.49 24.00
N ARG A 567 14.45 -10.75 23.54
CA ARG A 567 13.26 -11.43 23.03
C ARG A 567 12.53 -12.21 24.12
N GLY A 568 11.22 -12.06 24.16
CA GLY A 568 10.36 -12.82 25.06
C GLY A 568 8.89 -12.78 24.65
N LEU A 569 8.05 -13.49 25.41
CA LEU A 569 6.60 -13.45 25.24
C LEU A 569 6.01 -12.40 26.19
N LEU A 570 5.47 -11.33 25.62
CA LEU A 570 4.58 -10.43 26.35
C LEU A 570 3.24 -11.14 26.52
N THR A 571 2.81 -11.35 27.77
CA THR A 571 1.62 -12.14 28.12
C THR A 571 0.62 -11.30 28.89
N LEU A 572 -0.59 -11.15 28.37
CA LEU A 572 -1.73 -10.54 29.06
C LEU A 572 -2.68 -11.64 29.57
N ARG A 573 -2.95 -11.66 30.87
CA ARG A 573 -3.83 -12.63 31.54
C ARG A 573 -4.66 -12.00 32.65
N ALA A 574 -5.75 -12.68 33.08
CA ALA A 574 -6.54 -12.26 34.24
C ALA A 574 -6.06 -12.96 35.51
N ARG A 575 -6.00 -12.20 36.62
CA ARG A 575 -5.78 -12.71 37.99
C ARG A 575 -7.08 -12.85 38.74
N LYS A 576 -8.09 -12.04 38.37
CA LYS A 576 -9.43 -12.08 38.95
C LYS A 576 -10.43 -11.66 37.86
N ILE A 577 -11.54 -12.36 37.79
CA ILE A 577 -12.66 -12.02 36.90
C ILE A 577 -13.83 -11.56 37.79
N ALA A 578 -14.31 -10.35 37.53
CA ALA A 578 -15.37 -9.73 38.31
C ALA A 578 -16.78 -10.08 37.80
N GLY A 579 -16.94 -10.30 36.52
CA GLY A 579 -18.21 -10.57 35.89
C GLY A 579 -18.19 -11.82 34.99
N ARG A 580 -18.91 -11.79 33.87
CA ARG A 580 -18.97 -12.89 32.89
C ARG A 580 -17.74 -12.95 31.97
N THR A 581 -17.21 -11.77 31.67
CA THR A 581 -16.04 -11.59 30.81
C THR A 581 -15.07 -10.61 31.46
N VAL A 582 -13.82 -10.61 31.00
CA VAL A 582 -12.84 -9.62 31.45
C VAL A 582 -13.00 -8.33 30.67
N MET A 583 -12.72 -8.38 29.37
CA MET A 583 -12.85 -7.24 28.43
C MET A 583 -12.56 -7.72 27.02
N ASP A 584 -12.90 -6.89 26.00
CA ASP A 584 -12.33 -7.02 24.66
C ASP A 584 -11.05 -6.20 24.54
N VAL A 585 -10.08 -6.71 23.79
CA VAL A 585 -8.75 -6.06 23.63
C VAL A 585 -8.48 -5.79 22.17
N ARG A 586 -8.32 -4.50 21.81
CA ARG A 586 -7.95 -4.10 20.43
C ARG A 586 -6.44 -4.06 20.23
N GLN A 587 -5.71 -3.48 21.21
CA GLN A 587 -4.29 -3.19 21.08
C GLN A 587 -3.66 -2.92 22.44
N ILE A 588 -2.40 -3.31 22.60
CA ILE A 588 -1.52 -2.82 23.65
C ILE A 588 -0.60 -1.77 23.02
N ASN A 589 -0.36 -0.67 23.70
CA ASN A 589 0.67 0.31 23.37
C ASN A 589 1.75 0.28 24.43
N LEU A 590 2.99 0.20 23.99
CA LEU A 590 4.18 0.35 24.84
C LEU A 590 4.89 1.62 24.39
N THR A 591 5.02 2.60 25.28
CA THR A 591 5.70 3.88 24.99
C THR A 591 6.92 4.00 25.88
N LEU A 592 8.13 3.92 25.28
CA LEU A 592 9.38 4.14 25.98
C LEU A 592 9.38 5.56 26.57
N THR A 593 9.60 5.67 27.87
CA THR A 593 9.77 6.96 28.56
C THR A 593 11.24 7.36 28.53
N GLU A 594 11.52 8.66 28.57
CA GLU A 594 12.89 9.21 28.59
C GLU A 594 13.65 8.85 29.87
#